data_7c43053a1af502baab45e4cf95a9175b
#
_entry.id   7c43053a1af502baab45e4cf95a9175b
#
_cell.length_a   1.000
_cell.length_b   1.000
_cell.length_c   1.000
_cell.angle_alpha   90.00
_cell.angle_beta   90.00
_cell.angle_gamma   90.00
#
_symmetry.space_group_name_H-M   'P 1'
#
loop_
_entity.id
_entity.type
_entity.pdbx_description
1 polymer ?
#
loop_
_entity_poly.entity_id
_entity_poly.type
_entity_poly.pdbx_seq_one_letter_code
_entity_poly.pdbx_strand_id
1 'polypeptide(L)'
;MFKKFEMELAGRTLRVDVGRVAAQANGAALMHYGETVVLSTATASEKPREGIDFFPLSVEYEEKLYAVGKIPGGFNKREGKASENAILTSRVIDRPMRPLFPKDYRNDVTLNNLVLSVDPDCSPELTAMLGSAIATAISDIPFDGPTSTTQVGLIDGEFVFNPNAAQRAVSDMQLT
;
A
#
# COMPACT_ATOMS: atom_id res chain seq x y z
N MET A 1 5.36 -6.89 -20.34
CA MET A 1 6.83 -6.69 -20.36
C MET A 1 7.29 -6.32 -18.96
N PHE A 2 8.29 -7.01 -18.39
CA PHE A 2 8.82 -6.70 -17.07
C PHE A 2 9.67 -5.41 -17.11
N LYS A 3 9.44 -4.52 -16.15
CA LYS A 3 10.23 -3.29 -15.95
C LYS A 3 10.57 -3.15 -14.47
N LYS A 4 11.78 -2.68 -14.20
CA LYS A 4 12.31 -2.41 -12.86
C LYS A 4 12.71 -0.94 -12.77
N PHE A 5 12.24 -0.28 -11.71
CA PHE A 5 12.59 1.10 -11.39
C PHE A 5 13.18 1.14 -9.99
N GLU A 6 14.23 1.94 -9.79
CA GLU A 6 14.89 2.09 -8.50
C GLU A 6 15.17 3.56 -8.23
N MET A 7 15.03 3.95 -6.97
CA MET A 7 15.43 5.25 -6.46
C MET A 7 15.85 5.13 -4.99
N GLU A 8 16.57 6.12 -4.50
CA GLU A 8 16.85 6.25 -3.08
C GLU A 8 15.76 7.09 -2.41
N LEU A 9 15.21 6.59 -1.31
CA LEU A 9 14.20 7.27 -0.50
C LEU A 9 14.64 7.24 0.97
N ALA A 10 14.94 8.41 1.55
CA ALA A 10 15.40 8.54 2.94
C ALA A 10 16.58 7.59 3.28
N GLY A 11 17.59 7.53 2.41
CA GLY A 11 18.79 6.71 2.59
C GLY A 11 18.60 5.21 2.39
N ARG A 12 17.46 4.77 1.84
CA ARG A 12 17.14 3.36 1.56
C ARG A 12 16.62 3.18 0.14
N THR A 13 16.94 2.05 -0.46
CA THR A 13 16.48 1.77 -1.83
C THR A 13 14.99 1.47 -1.86
N LEU A 14 14.26 2.26 -2.64
CA LEU A 14 12.90 1.96 -3.08
C LEU A 14 12.96 1.40 -4.50
N ARG A 15 12.45 0.19 -4.68
CA ARG A 15 12.37 -0.48 -5.98
C ARG A 15 10.94 -0.85 -6.32
N VAL A 16 10.59 -0.70 -7.58
CA VAL A 16 9.27 -1.04 -8.11
C VAL A 16 9.44 -1.98 -9.29
N ASP A 17 8.89 -3.18 -9.18
CA ASP A 17 8.83 -4.18 -10.25
C ASP A 17 7.41 -4.15 -10.87
N VAL A 18 7.31 -3.88 -12.15
CA VAL A 18 6.04 -3.84 -12.90
C VAL A 18 6.02 -4.94 -13.96
N GLY A 19 4.87 -5.62 -14.10
CA GLY A 19 4.69 -6.69 -15.09
C GLY A 19 5.35 -8.02 -14.73
N ARG A 20 5.71 -8.23 -13.46
CA ARG A 20 6.31 -9.47 -12.95
C ARG A 20 5.28 -10.44 -12.42
N VAL A 21 4.29 -9.94 -11.71
CA VAL A 21 3.24 -10.71 -11.03
C VAL A 21 1.89 -10.03 -11.22
N ALA A 22 0.81 -10.74 -10.89
CA ALA A 22 -0.57 -10.24 -10.94
C ALA A 22 -0.99 -9.68 -12.32
N ALA A 23 -0.65 -10.39 -13.40
CA ALA A 23 -0.92 -9.96 -14.77
C ALA A 23 -2.42 -9.84 -15.14
N GLN A 24 -3.33 -10.33 -14.31
CA GLN A 24 -4.78 -10.22 -14.48
C GLN A 24 -5.38 -8.95 -13.87
N ALA A 25 -4.63 -8.24 -13.02
CA ALA A 25 -5.06 -6.96 -12.47
C ALA A 25 -4.93 -5.86 -13.53
N ASN A 26 -5.77 -4.82 -13.45
CA ASN A 26 -5.67 -3.64 -14.31
C ASN A 26 -4.32 -2.93 -14.12
N GLY A 27 -3.82 -2.90 -12.87
CA GLY A 27 -2.47 -2.45 -12.55
C GLY A 27 -1.88 -3.23 -11.40
N ALA A 28 -0.57 -3.50 -11.44
CA ALA A 28 0.14 -4.21 -10.38
C ALA A 28 1.57 -3.70 -10.23
N ALA A 29 1.97 -3.47 -8.98
CA ALA A 29 3.31 -3.08 -8.60
C ALA A 29 3.82 -3.97 -7.45
N LEU A 30 4.96 -4.60 -7.63
CA LEU A 30 5.67 -5.26 -6.55
C LEU A 30 6.69 -4.28 -6.00
N MET A 31 6.39 -3.77 -4.82
CA MET A 31 7.18 -2.75 -4.13
C MET A 31 8.22 -3.38 -3.22
N HIS A 32 9.41 -2.82 -3.24
CA HIS A 32 10.49 -3.18 -2.31
C HIS A 32 11.02 -1.89 -1.67
N TYR A 33 10.98 -1.80 -0.36
CA TYR A 33 11.59 -0.73 0.40
C TYR A 33 12.47 -1.32 1.49
N GLY A 34 13.79 -1.25 1.31
CA GLY A 34 14.70 -2.12 2.05
C GLY A 34 14.34 -3.59 1.83
N GLU A 35 14.18 -4.37 2.90
CA GLU A 35 13.73 -5.76 2.86
C GLU A 35 12.19 -5.90 2.97
N THR A 36 11.46 -4.80 3.13
CA THR A 36 9.99 -4.83 3.08
C THR A 36 9.52 -5.02 1.64
N VAL A 37 8.65 -6.00 1.42
CA VAL A 37 8.07 -6.30 0.12
C VAL A 37 6.55 -6.30 0.21
N VAL A 38 5.90 -5.50 -0.65
CA VAL A 38 4.44 -5.40 -0.74
C VAL A 38 4.01 -5.56 -2.19
N LEU A 39 3.06 -6.47 -2.43
CA LEU A 39 2.36 -6.56 -3.70
C LEU A 39 1.12 -5.69 -3.65
N SER A 40 1.07 -4.63 -4.45
CA SER A 40 -0.08 -3.76 -4.61
C SER A 40 -0.73 -3.99 -5.97
N THR A 41 -2.05 -4.21 -5.97
CA THR A 41 -2.83 -4.41 -7.19
C THR A 41 -4.03 -3.48 -7.22
N ALA A 42 -4.39 -3.02 -8.41
CA ALA A 42 -5.60 -2.26 -8.67
C ALA A 42 -6.45 -3.02 -9.69
N THR A 43 -7.71 -3.23 -9.37
CA THR A 43 -8.69 -3.89 -10.25
C THR A 43 -9.96 -3.07 -10.30
N ALA A 44 -10.60 -3.01 -11.46
CA ALA A 44 -11.90 -2.37 -11.63
C ALA A 44 -12.86 -3.28 -12.36
N SER A 45 -14.16 -3.18 -12.04
CA SER A 45 -15.20 -3.84 -12.80
C SER A 45 -15.36 -3.18 -14.18
N GLU A 46 -15.72 -3.95 -15.20
CA GLU A 46 -15.98 -3.41 -16.55
C GLU A 46 -17.21 -2.49 -16.60
N LYS A 47 -18.18 -2.72 -15.73
CA LYS A 47 -19.44 -1.97 -15.68
C LYS A 47 -19.81 -1.67 -14.23
N PRO A 48 -20.46 -0.53 -13.97
CA PRO A 48 -21.04 -0.24 -12.67
C PRO A 48 -22.19 -1.22 -12.36
N ARG A 49 -22.42 -1.50 -11.07
CA ARG A 49 -23.59 -2.25 -10.62
C ARG A 49 -24.84 -1.41 -10.80
N GLU A 50 -25.96 -2.07 -11.09
CA GLU A 50 -27.25 -1.38 -11.19
C GLU A 50 -27.69 -0.78 -9.83
N GLY A 51 -28.17 0.44 -9.84
CA GLY A 51 -28.71 1.13 -8.68
C GLY A 51 -27.69 1.73 -7.73
N ILE A 52 -26.40 1.77 -8.10
CA ILE A 52 -25.36 2.43 -7.28
C ILE A 52 -25.31 3.93 -7.62
N ASP A 53 -25.40 4.76 -6.57
CA ASP A 53 -25.30 6.22 -6.62
C ASP A 53 -23.98 6.78 -6.03
N PHE A 54 -23.13 5.93 -5.47
CA PHE A 54 -21.82 6.28 -4.88
C PHE A 54 -20.68 5.57 -5.59
N PHE A 55 -19.44 6.02 -5.35
CA PHE A 55 -18.23 5.37 -5.85
C PHE A 55 -17.80 4.22 -4.92
N PRO A 56 -17.89 2.96 -5.35
CA PRO A 56 -17.50 1.80 -4.55
C PRO A 56 -16.00 1.52 -4.65
N LEU A 57 -15.21 2.17 -3.80
CA LEU A 57 -13.79 1.90 -3.62
C LEU A 57 -13.59 1.01 -2.39
N SER A 58 -12.97 -0.15 -2.58
CA SER A 58 -12.51 -1.03 -1.52
C SER A 58 -10.99 -1.04 -1.47
N VAL A 59 -10.43 -0.82 -0.29
CA VAL A 59 -8.99 -0.93 -0.06
C VAL A 59 -8.76 -2.02 0.97
N GLU A 60 -7.94 -2.99 0.60
CA GLU A 60 -7.55 -4.10 1.46
C GLU A 60 -6.04 -4.02 1.72
N TYR A 61 -5.66 -4.22 2.97
CA TYR A 61 -4.29 -4.32 3.39
C TYR A 61 -4.15 -5.56 4.26
N GLU A 62 -3.29 -6.48 3.86
CA GLU A 62 -3.14 -7.76 4.52
C GLU A 62 -1.69 -8.00 4.92
N GLU A 63 -1.46 -8.16 6.22
CA GLU A 63 -0.20 -8.60 6.80
C GLU A 63 -0.25 -10.11 7.03
N LYS A 64 0.48 -10.85 6.21
CA LYS A 64 0.55 -12.31 6.36
C LYS A 64 1.60 -12.70 7.40
N LEU A 65 1.28 -13.67 8.24
CA LEU A 65 2.20 -14.16 9.27
C LEU A 65 3.50 -14.70 8.70
N TYR A 66 3.47 -15.25 7.49
CA TYR A 66 4.70 -15.70 6.81
C TYR A 66 5.67 -14.56 6.48
N ALA A 67 5.19 -13.32 6.36
CA ALA A 67 6.03 -12.14 6.12
C ALA A 67 7.05 -11.90 7.23
N VAL A 68 6.78 -12.41 8.43
CA VAL A 68 7.68 -12.41 9.60
C VAL A 68 8.10 -13.82 10.01
N GLY A 69 8.01 -14.79 9.10
CA GLY A 69 8.45 -16.17 9.32
C GLY A 69 7.59 -16.97 10.30
N LYS A 70 6.33 -16.56 10.53
CA LYS A 70 5.41 -17.23 11.47
C LYS A 70 4.32 -18.01 10.73
N ILE A 71 3.83 -19.07 11.40
CA ILE A 71 2.69 -19.86 10.96
C ILE A 71 1.49 -19.49 11.84
N PRO A 72 0.26 -19.40 11.30
CA PRO A 72 -0.93 -19.16 12.10
C PRO A 72 -1.09 -20.19 13.25
N GLY A 73 -1.34 -19.70 14.47
CA GLY A 73 -1.40 -20.54 15.68
C GLY A 73 -2.72 -21.30 15.88
N GLY A 74 -3.77 -20.99 15.12
CA GLY A 74 -5.08 -21.62 15.24
C GLY A 74 -5.09 -23.10 14.79
N PHE A 75 -6.13 -23.85 15.20
CA PHE A 75 -6.29 -25.25 14.83
C PHE A 75 -6.21 -25.49 13.31
N ASN A 76 -6.88 -24.65 12.54
CA ASN A 76 -6.91 -24.74 11.07
C ASN A 76 -5.64 -24.23 10.37
N LYS A 77 -4.64 -23.71 11.12
CA LYS A 77 -3.42 -23.09 10.56
C LYS A 77 -3.71 -22.05 9.46
N ARG A 78 -4.82 -21.33 9.59
CA ARG A 78 -5.25 -20.28 8.69
C ARG A 78 -5.18 -18.93 9.38
N GLU A 79 -4.96 -17.89 8.59
CA GLU A 79 -5.04 -16.52 9.05
C GLU A 79 -6.50 -16.15 9.34
N GLY A 80 -6.71 -15.38 10.39
CA GLY A 80 -8.03 -14.92 10.83
C GLY A 80 -8.48 -13.67 10.07
N LYS A 81 -9.35 -12.89 10.72
CA LYS A 81 -9.78 -11.57 10.23
C LYS A 81 -8.59 -10.60 10.22
N ALA A 82 -8.69 -9.56 9.37
CA ALA A 82 -7.74 -8.47 9.37
C ALA A 82 -7.57 -7.85 10.77
N SER A 83 -6.35 -7.51 11.14
CA SER A 83 -6.05 -6.82 12.39
C SER A 83 -6.64 -5.40 12.39
N GLU A 84 -6.81 -4.81 13.58
CA GLU A 84 -7.25 -3.41 13.69
C GLU A 84 -6.28 -2.47 12.95
N ASN A 85 -4.98 -2.72 13.06
CA ASN A 85 -3.95 -1.97 12.33
C ASN A 85 -4.14 -2.09 10.81
N ALA A 86 -4.41 -3.29 10.30
CA ALA A 86 -4.66 -3.51 8.87
C ALA A 86 -5.89 -2.73 8.38
N ILE A 87 -6.96 -2.70 9.18
CA ILE A 87 -8.18 -1.95 8.86
C ILE A 87 -7.88 -0.44 8.84
N LEU A 88 -7.14 0.07 9.84
CA LEU A 88 -6.77 1.49 9.90
C LEU A 88 -5.87 1.87 8.73
N THR A 89 -4.88 1.04 8.38
CA THR A 89 -4.00 1.26 7.23
C THR A 89 -4.79 1.30 5.92
N SER A 90 -5.75 0.39 5.72
CA SER A 90 -6.64 0.42 4.55
C SER A 90 -7.39 1.75 4.44
N ARG A 91 -7.87 2.29 5.56
CA ARG A 91 -8.56 3.60 5.59
C ARG A 91 -7.62 4.77 5.33
N VAL A 92 -6.37 4.69 5.80
CA VAL A 92 -5.34 5.71 5.53
C VAL A 92 -4.98 5.72 4.04
N ILE A 93 -4.94 4.57 3.39
CA ILE A 93 -4.72 4.46 1.93
C ILE A 93 -5.93 5.02 1.16
N ASP A 94 -7.15 4.64 1.54
CA ASP A 94 -8.39 5.06 0.86
C ASP A 94 -8.55 6.60 0.84
N ARG A 95 -8.25 7.23 1.95
CA ARG A 95 -8.59 8.63 2.20
C ARG A 95 -7.94 9.63 1.23
N PRO A 96 -6.63 9.59 0.92
CA PRO A 96 -6.01 10.46 -0.06
C PRO A 96 -6.31 10.07 -1.51
N MET A 97 -6.60 8.80 -1.79
CA MET A 97 -6.82 8.31 -3.14
C MET A 97 -8.24 8.55 -3.65
N ARG A 98 -9.25 8.36 -2.80
CA ARG A 98 -10.67 8.48 -3.17
C ARG A 98 -11.05 9.81 -3.86
N PRO A 99 -10.58 10.99 -3.44
CA PRO A 99 -10.92 12.26 -4.09
C PRO A 99 -10.35 12.41 -5.50
N LEU A 100 -9.35 11.60 -5.87
CA LEU A 100 -8.67 11.67 -7.17
C LEU A 100 -9.35 10.83 -8.27
N PHE A 101 -10.43 10.11 -7.93
CA PHE A 101 -11.27 9.47 -8.92
C PHE A 101 -12.34 10.46 -9.42
N PRO A 102 -12.79 10.34 -10.69
CA PRO A 102 -13.86 11.18 -11.21
C PRO A 102 -15.14 11.07 -10.38
N LYS A 103 -15.84 12.18 -10.14
CA LYS A 103 -17.05 12.23 -9.29
C LYS A 103 -18.21 11.39 -9.81
N ASP A 104 -18.25 11.13 -11.10
CA ASP A 104 -19.27 10.34 -11.80
C ASP A 104 -18.84 8.87 -12.02
N TYR A 105 -17.63 8.49 -11.62
CA TYR A 105 -17.16 7.11 -11.72
C TYR A 105 -17.90 6.20 -10.74
N ARG A 106 -18.45 5.08 -11.23
CA ARG A 106 -19.30 4.16 -10.46
C ARG A 106 -18.89 2.69 -10.55
N ASN A 107 -17.81 2.38 -11.29
CA ASN A 107 -17.31 1.02 -11.34
C ASN A 107 -16.71 0.64 -9.98
N ASP A 108 -16.85 -0.62 -9.61
CA ASP A 108 -16.19 -1.15 -8.40
C ASP A 108 -14.68 -1.12 -8.61
N VAL A 109 -13.96 -0.48 -7.70
CA VAL A 109 -12.50 -0.48 -7.66
C VAL A 109 -12.03 -1.18 -6.39
N THR A 110 -11.13 -2.13 -6.55
CA THR A 110 -10.47 -2.80 -5.41
C THR A 110 -8.98 -2.61 -5.50
N LEU A 111 -8.41 -2.04 -4.44
CA LEU A 111 -6.98 -1.95 -4.21
C LEU A 111 -6.60 -2.99 -3.17
N ASN A 112 -5.75 -3.93 -3.54
CA ASN A 112 -5.30 -4.98 -2.62
C ASN A 112 -3.79 -4.84 -2.40
N ASN A 113 -3.38 -4.76 -1.14
CA ASN A 113 -2.01 -4.63 -0.69
C ASN A 113 -1.65 -5.83 0.18
N LEU A 114 -0.80 -6.70 -0.34
CA LEU A 114 -0.36 -7.91 0.33
C LEU A 114 1.08 -7.77 0.79
N VAL A 115 1.30 -7.76 2.09
CA VAL A 115 2.64 -7.71 2.69
C VAL A 115 3.28 -9.10 2.64
N LEU A 116 4.39 -9.21 1.92
CA LEU A 116 5.12 -10.47 1.68
C LEU A 116 6.36 -10.62 2.54
N SER A 117 6.98 -9.51 2.91
CA SER A 117 8.14 -9.44 3.80
C SER A 117 8.13 -8.11 4.56
N VAL A 118 8.67 -8.09 5.77
CA VAL A 118 8.74 -6.91 6.63
C VAL A 118 10.15 -6.67 7.13
N ASP A 119 10.62 -5.46 6.90
CA ASP A 119 11.81 -4.87 7.50
C ASP A 119 11.34 -3.87 8.58
N PRO A 120 11.75 -4.02 9.85
CA PRO A 120 11.34 -3.10 10.92
C PRO A 120 11.67 -1.64 10.66
N ASP A 121 12.69 -1.37 9.86
CA ASP A 121 13.13 -0.01 9.53
C ASP A 121 12.38 0.60 8.33
N CYS A 122 11.66 -0.23 7.57
CA CYS A 122 10.95 0.17 6.37
C CYS A 122 9.45 -0.15 6.50
N SER A 123 8.62 0.86 6.81
CA SER A 123 7.18 0.69 7.06
C SER A 123 6.47 0.01 5.88
N PRO A 124 5.81 -1.15 6.10
CA PRO A 124 5.00 -1.79 5.08
C PRO A 124 3.76 -0.97 4.72
N GLU A 125 3.21 -0.20 5.66
CA GLU A 125 2.06 0.69 5.42
C GLU A 125 2.41 1.78 4.41
N LEU A 126 3.55 2.46 4.60
CA LEU A 126 4.05 3.46 3.66
C LEU A 126 4.32 2.85 2.28
N THR A 127 4.94 1.67 2.26
CA THR A 127 5.22 0.93 1.03
C THR A 127 3.92 0.57 0.29
N ALA A 128 2.88 0.16 1.02
CA ALA A 128 1.56 -0.15 0.48
C ALA A 128 0.84 1.09 -0.08
N MET A 129 0.95 2.24 0.60
CA MET A 129 0.38 3.51 0.11
C MET A 129 1.00 3.92 -1.23
N LEU A 130 2.33 3.91 -1.31
CA LEU A 130 3.05 4.17 -2.57
C LEU A 130 2.70 3.16 -3.64
N GLY A 131 2.64 1.87 -3.28
CA GLY A 131 2.30 0.78 -4.18
C GLY A 131 0.88 0.91 -4.74
N SER A 132 -0.10 1.24 -3.92
CA SER A 132 -1.49 1.49 -4.35
C SER A 132 -1.57 2.65 -5.34
N ALA A 133 -0.88 3.76 -5.06
CA ALA A 133 -0.84 4.92 -5.94
C ALA A 133 -0.21 4.58 -7.29
N ILE A 134 0.91 3.84 -7.30
CA ILE A 134 1.60 3.42 -8.52
C ILE A 134 0.74 2.41 -9.30
N ALA A 135 0.20 1.38 -8.63
CA ALA A 135 -0.62 0.36 -9.28
C ALA A 135 -1.85 0.98 -9.97
N THR A 136 -2.50 1.95 -9.33
CA THR A 136 -3.64 2.67 -9.92
C THR A 136 -3.20 3.57 -11.07
N ALA A 137 -2.10 4.32 -10.92
CA ALA A 137 -1.62 5.25 -11.93
C ALA A 137 -1.14 4.58 -13.23
N ILE A 138 -0.64 3.32 -13.16
CA ILE A 138 -0.21 2.56 -14.33
C ILE A 138 -1.33 1.70 -14.94
N SER A 139 -2.52 1.68 -14.31
CA SER A 139 -3.70 0.96 -14.81
C SER A 139 -4.46 1.80 -15.84
N ASP A 140 -5.50 1.22 -16.41
CA ASP A 140 -6.49 1.90 -17.26
C ASP A 140 -7.65 2.51 -16.46
N ILE A 141 -7.59 2.45 -15.13
CA ILE A 141 -8.59 3.04 -14.23
C ILE A 141 -8.43 4.55 -14.23
N PRO A 142 -9.52 5.34 -14.43
CA PRO A 142 -9.43 6.79 -14.43
C PRO A 142 -9.05 7.31 -13.04
N PHE A 143 -7.88 7.91 -12.93
CA PHE A 143 -7.30 8.35 -11.67
C PHE A 143 -6.42 9.60 -11.89
N ASP A 144 -6.75 10.68 -11.20
CA ASP A 144 -6.03 11.97 -11.27
C ASP A 144 -4.91 12.05 -10.22
N GLY A 145 -4.08 11.00 -10.18
CA GLY A 145 -2.92 10.86 -9.30
C GLY A 145 -1.62 10.75 -10.10
N PRO A 146 -0.55 10.27 -9.49
CA PRO A 146 -0.46 9.50 -8.24
C PRO A 146 -0.43 10.34 -6.96
N THR A 147 -0.71 9.70 -5.83
CA THR A 147 -0.42 10.23 -4.50
C THR A 147 1.00 9.87 -4.08
N SER A 148 1.60 10.69 -3.23
CA SER A 148 2.88 10.42 -2.57
C SER A 148 2.67 10.34 -1.06
N THR A 149 3.52 9.59 -0.37
CA THR A 149 3.44 9.39 1.08
C THR A 149 4.81 9.41 1.71
N THR A 150 4.92 10.09 2.86
CA THR A 150 6.14 10.16 3.67
C THR A 150 5.75 10.19 5.14
N GLN A 151 6.46 9.43 5.96
CA GLN A 151 6.41 9.60 7.42
C GLN A 151 7.40 10.68 7.84
N VAL A 152 6.99 11.51 8.80
CA VAL A 152 7.84 12.55 9.39
C VAL A 152 7.87 12.36 10.90
N GLY A 153 9.06 12.27 11.44
CA GLY A 153 9.34 12.30 12.88
C GLY A 153 10.01 13.61 13.28
N LEU A 154 9.98 13.93 14.56
CA LEU A 154 10.69 15.04 15.17
C LEU A 154 11.62 14.49 16.27
N ILE A 155 12.93 14.66 16.11
CA ILE A 155 13.95 14.14 17.02
C ILE A 155 14.92 15.28 17.33
N ASP A 156 15.07 15.62 18.59
CA ASP A 156 15.95 16.72 19.04
C ASP A 156 15.71 18.06 18.30
N GLY A 157 14.44 18.32 17.93
CA GLY A 157 14.05 19.52 17.21
C GLY A 157 14.28 19.49 15.69
N GLU A 158 14.78 18.38 15.13
CA GLU A 158 14.98 18.20 13.70
C GLU A 158 13.96 17.25 13.07
N PHE A 159 13.49 17.57 11.86
CA PHE A 159 12.58 16.70 11.10
C PHE A 159 13.35 15.55 10.44
N VAL A 160 12.88 14.34 10.68
CA VAL A 160 13.42 13.12 10.08
C VAL A 160 12.36 12.49 9.18
N PHE A 161 12.70 12.26 7.90
CA PHE A 161 11.81 11.62 6.93
C PHE A 161 11.98 10.10 6.96
N ASN A 162 10.85 9.40 7.00
CA ASN A 162 10.78 7.94 7.08
C ASN A 162 11.69 7.38 8.19
N PRO A 163 11.48 7.78 9.46
CA PRO A 163 12.33 7.37 10.57
C PRO A 163 12.37 5.84 10.71
N ASN A 164 13.55 5.29 11.01
CA ASN A 164 13.72 3.87 11.31
C ASN A 164 13.11 3.50 12.67
N ALA A 165 13.12 2.23 13.04
CA ALA A 165 12.49 1.75 14.28
C ALA A 165 13.06 2.43 15.54
N ALA A 166 14.39 2.60 15.61
CA ALA A 166 15.04 3.29 16.75
C ALA A 166 14.66 4.78 16.80
N GLN A 167 14.60 5.45 15.66
CA GLN A 167 14.23 6.85 15.54
C GLN A 167 12.75 7.08 15.90
N ARG A 168 11.84 6.17 15.46
CA ARG A 168 10.42 6.25 15.86
C ARG A 168 10.20 6.14 17.37
N ALA A 169 11.03 5.33 18.06
CA ALA A 169 10.92 5.12 19.50
C ALA A 169 11.24 6.38 20.33
N VAL A 170 12.03 7.32 19.79
CA VAL A 170 12.47 8.56 20.47
C VAL A 170 11.87 9.82 19.83
N SER A 171 11.03 9.69 18.85
CA SER A 171 10.42 10.81 18.14
C SER A 171 9.27 11.43 18.96
N ASP A 172 9.29 12.74 19.12
CA ASP A 172 8.22 13.52 19.78
C ASP A 172 6.97 13.70 18.90
N MET A 173 7.08 13.38 17.59
CA MET A 173 6.00 13.52 16.61
C MET A 173 5.99 12.35 15.64
N GLN A 174 4.79 11.93 15.25
CA GLN A 174 4.58 11.02 14.13
C GLN A 174 3.50 11.59 13.23
N LEU A 175 3.86 11.93 11.99
CA LEU A 175 2.96 12.42 10.96
C LEU A 175 3.11 11.57 9.69
N THR A 176 2.00 11.28 9.03
CA THR A 176 1.98 10.57 7.75
C THR A 176 1.03 11.28 6.79
#